data_e28d81b489f0e1179ba87a25c98b6fe1
#
_entry.id   e28d81b489f0e1179ba87a25c98b6fe1
#
_cell.length_a   1.000
_cell.length_b   1.000
_cell.length_c   1.000
_cell.angle_alpha   90.00
_cell.angle_beta   90.00
_cell.angle_gamma   90.00
#
_symmetry.space_group_name_H-M   'P 1'
#
loop_
_entity.id
_entity.type
_entity.pdbx_description
1 polymer ?
#
loop_
_entity_poly.entity_id
_entity_poly.type
_entity_poly.pdbx_seq_one_letter_code
_entity_poly.pdbx_strand_id
1 'polypeptide(L)'
;MNSTFMGLEISRRGLMSHQQALHVTGHNISNAENEEYTRQRVSITSMDPIYVPSLSRAETAGQLGQGSVVAQIERVRNSFIDDRIVSEKNAMGYWNSKNDFIYQIEQVYNEPSDQSIRSKMDAFWESWQELSKYPETRATREVVKEKANAFSNEIQHVYRQLDELQQDANRQVAAKVEEINNYAASIRDLNERIMKSEAVGDNPNDLRDKRDALIEKLSTIVNISVGRSDKDETIVYIGSENLVQGEVLHKLEAYLNPENKGFFGVRWAKSEAPVKITHGELAGLIEVRDKILRDNINSVNSLAVNIMDLTNEIHRDGFGKNGETNINFFKEIMVSDNVEGNHDLNNDGVYDVSAVFKVAGANKVDASAAIGITGTLTFVSNDEIEGEIQISYAATDSIYDVMKKINDGHFGVNAYIDHNSHLALKATTAKDSDKKNFMIRHIEDSGQLFVGLAGILKQTGAAGSFDYRRINDIAKLLPD
;
A
#
# COMPACT_ATOMS: atom_id res chain seq x y z
N MET A 1 -75.99 -15.91 16.13
CA MET A 1 -76.43 -14.63 16.69
C MET A 1 -75.31 -13.61 16.46
N ASN A 2 -75.59 -12.67 15.57
CA ASN A 2 -74.58 -11.57 15.35
C ASN A 2 -74.72 -10.61 16.52
N SER A 3 -73.64 -10.43 17.30
CA SER A 3 -73.60 -9.47 18.39
C SER A 3 -73.86 -8.07 17.83
N THR A 4 -74.82 -7.33 18.47
CA THR A 4 -75.17 -5.93 18.12
C THR A 4 -73.92 -5.00 18.19
N PHE A 5 -72.89 -5.42 18.94
CA PHE A 5 -71.65 -4.68 19.10
C PHE A 5 -70.56 -5.01 18.06
N MET A 6 -70.79 -5.96 17.15
CA MET A 6 -69.81 -6.37 16.14
C MET A 6 -69.42 -5.24 15.20
N GLY A 7 -70.37 -4.44 14.75
CA GLY A 7 -70.09 -3.28 13.91
C GLY A 7 -69.25 -2.21 14.63
N LEU A 8 -69.50 -2.00 15.92
CA LEU A 8 -68.73 -1.10 16.76
C LEU A 8 -67.29 -1.60 16.93
N GLU A 9 -67.12 -2.93 17.16
CA GLU A 9 -65.80 -3.54 17.31
C GLU A 9 -64.97 -3.48 16.01
N ILE A 10 -65.59 -3.69 14.84
CA ILE A 10 -64.98 -3.51 13.53
C ILE A 10 -64.49 -2.07 13.36
N SER A 11 -65.35 -1.10 13.68
CA SER A 11 -65.02 0.33 13.60
C SER A 11 -63.88 0.72 14.57
N ARG A 12 -63.93 0.21 15.79
CA ARG A 12 -62.85 0.41 16.79
C ARG A 12 -61.52 -0.11 16.28
N ARG A 13 -61.44 -1.32 15.73
CA ARG A 13 -60.21 -1.91 15.16
C ARG A 13 -59.71 -1.13 13.99
N GLY A 14 -60.57 -0.70 13.08
CA GLY A 14 -60.18 0.17 11.97
C GLY A 14 -59.57 1.49 12.44
N LEU A 15 -60.20 2.12 13.47
CA LEU A 15 -59.69 3.36 14.06
C LEU A 15 -58.28 3.15 14.70
N MET A 16 -58.12 2.06 15.45
CA MET A 16 -56.80 1.72 16.09
C MET A 16 -55.71 1.49 15.01
N SER A 17 -56.02 0.77 13.93
CA SER A 17 -55.11 0.52 12.83
C SER A 17 -54.64 1.83 12.12
N HIS A 18 -55.60 2.74 11.86
CA HIS A 18 -55.26 4.04 11.27
C HIS A 18 -54.55 4.97 12.26
N GLN A 19 -54.88 4.93 13.54
CA GLN A 19 -54.12 5.67 14.58
C GLN A 19 -52.66 5.22 14.63
N GLN A 20 -52.39 3.90 14.58
CA GLN A 20 -51.06 3.36 14.50
C GLN A 20 -50.32 3.86 13.23
N ALA A 21 -51.01 3.88 12.08
CA ALA A 21 -50.45 4.42 10.84
C ALA A 21 -50.09 5.92 10.94
N LEU A 22 -50.92 6.71 11.65
CA LEU A 22 -50.59 8.11 11.92
C LEU A 22 -49.37 8.26 12.85
N HIS A 23 -49.25 7.42 13.88
CA HIS A 23 -48.08 7.42 14.73
C HIS A 23 -46.79 7.12 13.95
N VAL A 24 -46.80 6.10 13.08
CA VAL A 24 -45.65 5.78 12.19
C VAL A 24 -45.35 6.91 11.22
N THR A 25 -46.40 7.57 10.68
CA THR A 25 -46.21 8.74 9.83
C THR A 25 -45.55 9.91 10.58
N GLY A 26 -45.99 10.18 11.81
CA GLY A 26 -45.39 11.18 12.70
C GLY A 26 -43.92 10.86 13.00
N HIS A 27 -43.61 9.58 13.27
CA HIS A 27 -42.27 9.11 13.50
C HIS A 27 -41.36 9.30 12.25
N ASN A 28 -41.89 8.98 11.05
CA ASN A 28 -41.18 9.22 9.78
C ASN A 28 -40.87 10.71 9.56
N ILE A 29 -41.84 11.60 9.84
CA ILE A 29 -41.68 13.05 9.68
C ILE A 29 -40.66 13.58 10.68
N SER A 30 -40.71 13.14 11.95
CA SER A 30 -39.78 13.58 13.00
C SER A 30 -38.34 13.16 12.72
N ASN A 31 -38.11 12.10 11.94
CA ASN A 31 -36.77 11.58 11.58
C ASN A 31 -36.43 11.83 10.10
N ALA A 32 -37.16 12.70 9.40
CA ALA A 32 -37.00 12.91 7.95
C ALA A 32 -35.59 13.45 7.58
N GLU A 33 -34.91 14.18 8.50
CA GLU A 33 -33.56 14.72 8.34
C GLU A 33 -32.46 13.80 8.91
N ASN A 34 -32.84 12.67 9.51
CA ASN A 34 -31.88 11.72 10.08
C ASN A 34 -31.43 10.72 8.99
N GLU A 35 -30.18 10.84 8.53
CA GLU A 35 -29.60 9.98 7.49
C GLU A 35 -29.55 8.50 7.88
N GLU A 36 -29.49 8.17 9.18
CA GLU A 36 -29.44 6.80 9.68
C GLU A 36 -30.85 6.19 9.78
N TYR A 37 -31.93 6.96 9.60
CA TYR A 37 -33.31 6.49 9.75
C TYR A 37 -33.89 5.95 8.44
N THR A 38 -34.51 4.79 8.51
CA THR A 38 -35.23 4.19 7.38
C THR A 38 -36.73 4.39 7.54
N ARG A 39 -37.40 4.95 6.50
CA ARG A 39 -38.83 5.13 6.48
C ARG A 39 -39.55 3.83 6.78
N GLN A 40 -40.51 3.87 7.72
CA GLN A 40 -41.31 2.73 8.12
C GLN A 40 -42.69 2.81 7.50
N ARG A 41 -43.30 1.65 7.23
CA ARG A 41 -44.62 1.49 6.69
C ARG A 41 -45.41 0.51 7.56
N VAL A 42 -46.69 0.86 7.81
CA VAL A 42 -47.63 -0.04 8.47
C VAL A 42 -48.28 -0.96 7.43
N SER A 43 -48.16 -2.26 7.63
CA SER A 43 -48.88 -3.27 6.84
C SER A 43 -50.21 -3.59 7.54
N ILE A 44 -51.32 -3.18 6.93
CA ILE A 44 -52.67 -3.44 7.45
C ILE A 44 -53.27 -4.57 6.66
N THR A 45 -53.74 -5.62 7.35
CA THR A 45 -54.40 -6.77 6.75
C THR A 45 -55.83 -6.90 7.28
N SER A 46 -56.66 -7.62 6.55
CA SER A 46 -57.96 -8.06 7.04
C SER A 46 -57.78 -9.12 8.13
N MET A 47 -58.50 -8.98 9.21
CA MET A 47 -58.56 -10.04 10.22
C MET A 47 -59.30 -11.25 9.71
N ASP A 48 -58.91 -12.47 10.13
CA ASP A 48 -59.61 -13.69 9.71
C ASP A 48 -61.09 -13.61 10.01
N PRO A 49 -61.98 -14.02 9.09
CA PRO A 49 -63.38 -14.01 9.30
C PRO A 49 -63.80 -15.02 10.37
N ILE A 50 -64.95 -14.76 10.98
CA ILE A 50 -65.46 -15.72 11.96
C ILE A 50 -65.88 -17.00 11.23
N TYR A 51 -65.16 -18.06 11.54
CA TYR A 51 -65.46 -19.39 11.01
C TYR A 51 -66.23 -20.18 12.08
N VAL A 52 -67.48 -20.55 11.75
CA VAL A 52 -68.30 -21.46 12.57
C VAL A 52 -68.39 -22.76 11.80
N PRO A 53 -67.68 -23.84 12.21
CA PRO A 53 -67.81 -25.14 11.55
C PRO A 53 -69.18 -25.71 11.82
N SER A 54 -70.03 -25.76 10.77
CA SER A 54 -71.34 -26.46 10.85
C SER A 54 -71.51 -27.33 9.62
N LEU A 55 -72.20 -28.47 9.75
CA LEU A 55 -72.51 -29.39 8.66
C LEU A 55 -73.60 -28.86 7.71
N SER A 56 -74.27 -27.74 8.06
CA SER A 56 -75.29 -27.08 7.24
C SER A 56 -74.67 -25.81 6.60
N ARG A 57 -75.00 -25.60 5.32
CA ARG A 57 -74.59 -24.40 4.59
C ARG A 57 -75.18 -23.17 5.27
N ALA A 58 -74.36 -22.16 5.54
CA ALA A 58 -74.84 -20.88 6.08
C ALA A 58 -75.79 -20.19 5.05
N GLU A 59 -76.93 -19.71 5.51
CA GLU A 59 -77.91 -18.97 4.71
C GLU A 59 -77.45 -17.53 4.37
N THR A 60 -76.27 -17.10 4.90
CA THR A 60 -75.70 -15.77 4.70
C THR A 60 -74.80 -15.77 3.46
N ALA A 61 -74.81 -14.69 2.68
CA ALA A 61 -74.05 -14.51 1.45
C ALA A 61 -72.55 -14.22 1.72
N GLY A 62 -71.81 -15.15 2.38
CA GLY A 62 -70.41 -15.05 2.64
C GLY A 62 -70.01 -15.04 4.13
N GLN A 63 -68.72 -14.94 4.41
CA GLN A 63 -68.15 -14.91 5.75
C GLN A 63 -68.16 -13.49 6.33
N LEU A 64 -68.44 -13.33 7.59
CA LEU A 64 -68.37 -12.03 8.27
C LEU A 64 -66.98 -11.67 8.65
N GLY A 65 -66.42 -10.59 8.02
CA GLY A 65 -65.12 -10.05 8.34
C GLY A 65 -65.08 -9.42 9.73
N GLN A 66 -63.93 -9.48 10.40
CA GLN A 66 -63.73 -8.92 11.73
C GLN A 66 -63.00 -7.53 11.74
N GLY A 67 -62.88 -6.88 10.58
CA GLY A 67 -62.20 -5.60 10.42
C GLY A 67 -60.71 -5.75 10.03
N SER A 68 -59.94 -4.72 10.27
CA SER A 68 -58.51 -4.66 9.94
C SER A 68 -57.64 -4.70 11.20
N VAL A 69 -56.44 -5.23 11.06
CA VAL A 69 -55.42 -5.26 12.07
C VAL A 69 -54.08 -4.87 11.47
N VAL A 70 -53.23 -4.23 12.26
CA VAL A 70 -51.84 -4.00 11.86
C VAL A 70 -51.12 -5.35 11.98
N ALA A 71 -50.66 -5.89 10.85
CA ALA A 71 -49.89 -7.12 10.77
C ALA A 71 -48.45 -6.91 11.23
N GLN A 72 -47.86 -5.85 10.72
CA GLN A 72 -46.48 -5.49 11.08
C GLN A 72 -46.15 -4.04 10.72
N ILE A 73 -45.09 -3.50 11.32
CA ILE A 73 -44.46 -2.25 10.91
C ILE A 73 -43.13 -2.63 10.29
N GLU A 74 -42.97 -2.40 9.01
CA GLU A 74 -41.82 -2.81 8.24
C GLU A 74 -41.02 -1.62 7.73
N ARG A 75 -39.68 -1.79 7.58
CA ARG A 75 -38.83 -0.80 6.94
C ARG A 75 -38.97 -0.85 5.42
N VAL A 76 -38.97 0.30 4.79
CA VAL A 76 -38.96 0.40 3.33
C VAL A 76 -37.53 0.42 2.83
N ARG A 77 -36.95 -0.76 2.71
CA ARG A 77 -35.53 -0.95 2.35
C ARG A 77 -35.41 -2.00 1.22
N ASN A 78 -34.34 -1.91 0.45
CA ASN A 78 -34.05 -2.84 -0.64
C ASN A 78 -32.63 -3.37 -0.45
N SER A 79 -32.51 -4.65 -0.13
CA SER A 79 -31.22 -5.31 0.16
C SER A 79 -30.22 -5.21 -0.99
N PHE A 80 -30.68 -5.26 -2.24
CA PHE A 80 -29.80 -5.11 -3.39
C PHE A 80 -29.15 -3.72 -3.45
N ILE A 81 -29.90 -2.67 -3.10
CA ILE A 81 -29.36 -1.31 -3.02
C ILE A 81 -28.41 -1.18 -1.84
N ASP A 82 -28.73 -1.80 -0.70
CA ASP A 82 -27.89 -1.79 0.50
C ASP A 82 -26.52 -2.43 0.23
N ASP A 83 -26.49 -3.60 -0.41
CA ASP A 83 -25.26 -4.28 -0.80
C ASP A 83 -24.42 -3.45 -1.77
N ARG A 84 -25.10 -2.73 -2.67
CA ARG A 84 -24.41 -1.82 -3.58
C ARG A 84 -23.82 -0.60 -2.86
N ILE A 85 -24.55 -0.03 -1.89
CA ILE A 85 -24.05 1.07 -1.05
C ILE A 85 -22.79 0.63 -0.30
N VAL A 86 -22.80 -0.56 0.31
CA VAL A 86 -21.63 -1.14 0.98
C VAL A 86 -20.45 -1.23 0.01
N SER A 87 -20.65 -1.74 -1.19
CA SER A 87 -19.61 -1.86 -2.21
C SER A 87 -19.05 -0.50 -2.65
N GLU A 88 -19.92 0.48 -2.91
CA GLU A 88 -19.49 1.83 -3.32
C GLU A 88 -18.77 2.57 -2.18
N LYS A 89 -19.20 2.39 -0.92
CA LYS A 89 -18.51 2.94 0.25
C LYS A 89 -17.12 2.33 0.46
N ASN A 90 -16.96 1.03 0.21
CA ASN A 90 -15.65 0.37 0.20
C ASN A 90 -14.70 1.06 -0.82
N ALA A 91 -15.17 1.29 -2.04
CA ALA A 91 -14.39 1.96 -3.07
C ALA A 91 -14.11 3.42 -2.72
N MET A 92 -15.11 4.15 -2.21
CA MET A 92 -14.98 5.55 -1.81
C MET A 92 -13.92 5.70 -0.70
N GLY A 93 -13.95 4.87 0.34
CA GLY A 93 -12.96 4.91 1.43
C GLY A 93 -11.53 4.72 0.92
N TYR A 94 -11.33 3.75 0.03
CA TYR A 94 -10.03 3.50 -0.59
C TYR A 94 -9.48 4.71 -1.34
N TRP A 95 -10.30 5.32 -2.21
CA TRP A 95 -9.87 6.45 -3.01
C TRP A 95 -9.68 7.73 -2.19
N ASN A 96 -10.52 7.98 -1.19
CA ASN A 96 -10.38 9.13 -0.30
C ASN A 96 -9.06 9.07 0.46
N SER A 97 -8.77 7.93 1.09
CA SER A 97 -7.50 7.74 1.81
C SER A 97 -6.29 7.95 0.91
N LYS A 98 -6.31 7.42 -0.32
CA LYS A 98 -5.23 7.65 -1.29
C LYS A 98 -5.09 9.12 -1.67
N ASN A 99 -6.19 9.79 -1.99
CA ASN A 99 -6.17 11.18 -2.41
C ASN A 99 -5.62 12.10 -1.31
N ASP A 100 -5.99 11.85 -0.06
CA ASP A 100 -5.51 12.66 1.07
C ASP A 100 -3.99 12.57 1.21
N PHE A 101 -3.40 11.39 1.06
CA PHE A 101 -1.95 11.22 1.10
C PHE A 101 -1.25 11.72 -0.16
N ILE A 102 -1.82 11.51 -1.35
CA ILE A 102 -1.25 12.04 -2.59
C ILE A 102 -1.17 13.57 -2.53
N TYR A 103 -2.20 14.23 -2.02
CA TYR A 103 -2.18 15.67 -1.81
C TYR A 103 -1.07 16.11 -0.84
N GLN A 104 -0.84 15.36 0.25
CA GLN A 104 0.27 15.64 1.17
C GLN A 104 1.63 15.42 0.49
N ILE A 105 1.79 14.38 -0.33
CA ILE A 105 3.01 14.13 -1.12
C ILE A 105 3.26 15.29 -2.10
N GLU A 106 2.24 15.79 -2.79
CA GLU A 106 2.36 16.96 -3.66
C GLU A 106 2.87 18.19 -2.89
N GLN A 107 2.38 18.41 -1.67
CA GLN A 107 2.85 19.49 -0.81
C GLN A 107 4.31 19.32 -0.36
N VAL A 108 4.77 18.08 -0.14
CA VAL A 108 6.18 17.81 0.19
C VAL A 108 7.10 18.21 -0.96
N TYR A 109 6.74 17.89 -2.21
CA TYR A 109 7.54 18.31 -3.37
C TYR A 109 7.45 19.83 -3.63
N ASN A 110 6.33 20.45 -3.28
CA ASN A 110 6.08 21.88 -3.40
C ASN A 110 6.51 22.47 -4.75
N GLU A 111 6.19 21.79 -5.84
CA GLU A 111 6.52 22.27 -7.19
C GLU A 111 5.29 22.87 -7.90
N PRO A 112 5.47 24.01 -8.61
CA PRO A 112 6.68 24.80 -8.80
C PRO A 112 6.93 25.79 -7.64
N SER A 113 8.14 25.80 -7.08
CA SER A 113 8.55 26.81 -6.10
C SER A 113 10.06 27.05 -6.10
N ASP A 114 10.51 28.17 -5.53
CA ASP A 114 11.94 28.50 -5.39
C ASP A 114 12.65 27.59 -4.35
N GLN A 115 11.90 26.84 -3.57
CA GLN A 115 12.42 25.91 -2.56
C GLN A 115 12.39 24.46 -3.03
N SER A 116 11.89 24.18 -4.23
CA SER A 116 11.79 22.81 -4.76
C SER A 116 13.17 22.20 -5.07
N ILE A 117 13.24 20.86 -5.08
CA ILE A 117 14.44 20.11 -5.49
C ILE A 117 14.94 20.59 -6.84
N ARG A 118 14.04 20.78 -7.80
CA ARG A 118 14.36 21.25 -9.15
C ARG A 118 15.04 22.63 -9.12
N SER A 119 14.47 23.59 -8.41
CA SER A 119 15.04 24.95 -8.32
C SER A 119 16.43 24.93 -7.68
N LYS A 120 16.65 24.11 -6.65
CA LYS A 120 17.98 23.97 -6.02
C LYS A 120 18.97 23.27 -6.94
N MET A 121 18.52 22.28 -7.73
CA MET A 121 19.34 21.60 -8.72
C MET A 121 19.75 22.56 -9.87
N ASP A 122 18.81 23.32 -10.40
CA ASP A 122 19.09 24.33 -11.43
C ASP A 122 20.11 25.36 -10.93
N ALA A 123 19.94 25.88 -9.72
CA ALA A 123 20.90 26.81 -9.09
C ALA A 123 22.29 26.17 -8.88
N PHE A 124 22.37 24.87 -8.61
CA PHE A 124 23.62 24.13 -8.51
C PHE A 124 24.32 24.06 -9.88
N TRP A 125 23.60 23.73 -10.98
CA TRP A 125 24.16 23.71 -12.33
C TRP A 125 24.59 25.09 -12.82
N GLU A 126 23.80 26.14 -12.57
CA GLU A 126 24.16 27.53 -12.88
C GLU A 126 25.45 27.94 -12.19
N SER A 127 25.65 27.52 -10.94
CA SER A 127 26.89 27.83 -10.20
C SER A 127 28.13 27.18 -10.83
N TRP A 128 28.01 25.99 -11.39
CA TRP A 128 29.08 25.35 -12.17
C TRP A 128 29.37 26.07 -13.48
N GLN A 129 28.34 26.56 -14.17
CA GLN A 129 28.51 27.36 -15.37
C GLN A 129 29.25 28.67 -15.06
N GLU A 130 28.95 29.32 -13.95
CA GLU A 130 29.64 30.53 -13.54
C GLU A 130 31.09 30.24 -13.12
N LEU A 131 31.33 29.13 -12.41
CA LEU A 131 32.71 28.69 -12.11
C LEU A 131 33.51 28.43 -13.37
N SER A 132 32.91 27.87 -14.42
CA SER A 132 33.61 27.61 -15.70
C SER A 132 34.12 28.88 -16.36
N LYS A 133 33.42 30.02 -16.16
CA LYS A 133 33.82 31.34 -16.68
C LYS A 133 34.97 31.97 -15.88
N TYR A 134 34.98 31.73 -14.55
CA TYR A 134 35.92 32.35 -13.61
C TYR A 134 36.57 31.31 -12.71
N PRO A 135 37.33 30.33 -13.26
CA PRO A 135 37.84 29.20 -12.49
C PRO A 135 38.89 29.57 -11.45
N GLU A 136 39.57 30.69 -11.59
CA GLU A 136 40.59 31.21 -10.67
C GLU A 136 39.98 31.89 -9.42
N THR A 137 38.71 32.25 -9.47
CA THR A 137 38.06 33.03 -8.41
C THR A 137 37.64 32.13 -7.26
N ARG A 138 38.13 32.43 -6.04
CA ARG A 138 37.74 31.68 -4.85
C ARG A 138 36.25 31.80 -4.55
N ALA A 139 35.69 32.99 -4.77
CA ALA A 139 34.26 33.26 -4.51
C ALA A 139 33.35 32.34 -5.32
N THR A 140 33.61 32.12 -6.62
CA THR A 140 32.80 31.21 -7.45
C THR A 140 32.86 29.76 -6.95
N ARG A 141 33.99 29.29 -6.43
CA ARG A 141 34.15 27.96 -5.85
C ARG A 141 33.34 27.79 -4.57
N GLU A 142 33.33 28.81 -3.70
CA GLU A 142 32.50 28.78 -2.49
C GLU A 142 31.00 28.82 -2.84
N VAL A 143 30.61 29.54 -3.89
CA VAL A 143 29.21 29.56 -4.38
C VAL A 143 28.76 28.16 -4.82
N VAL A 144 29.60 27.44 -5.59
CA VAL A 144 29.27 26.04 -5.99
C VAL A 144 29.06 25.16 -4.76
N LYS A 145 29.95 25.26 -3.78
CA LYS A 145 29.84 24.50 -2.53
C LYS A 145 28.54 24.81 -1.77
N GLU A 146 28.20 26.10 -1.62
CA GLU A 146 26.98 26.52 -0.96
C GLU A 146 25.70 26.07 -1.69
N LYS A 147 25.71 26.13 -3.03
CA LYS A 147 24.59 25.62 -3.85
C LYS A 147 24.46 24.09 -3.77
N ALA A 148 25.58 23.36 -3.73
CA ALA A 148 25.58 21.93 -3.50
C ALA A 148 25.02 21.55 -2.11
N ASN A 149 25.42 22.30 -1.07
CA ASN A 149 24.87 22.11 0.28
C ASN A 149 23.36 22.38 0.33
N ALA A 150 22.91 23.47 -0.31
CA ALA A 150 21.49 23.80 -0.38
C ALA A 150 20.68 22.72 -1.11
N PHE A 151 21.20 22.18 -2.20
CA PHE A 151 20.58 21.08 -2.94
C PHE A 151 20.54 19.79 -2.10
N SER A 152 21.65 19.40 -1.46
CA SER A 152 21.70 18.22 -0.59
C SER A 152 20.73 18.34 0.59
N ASN A 153 20.65 19.52 1.20
CA ASN A 153 19.72 19.76 2.32
C ASN A 153 18.26 19.63 1.88
N GLU A 154 17.94 20.10 0.67
CA GLU A 154 16.58 19.99 0.14
C GLU A 154 16.18 18.55 -0.13
N ILE A 155 17.06 17.74 -0.76
CA ILE A 155 16.83 16.30 -0.94
C ILE A 155 16.59 15.61 0.42
N GLN A 156 17.43 15.90 1.41
CA GLN A 156 17.28 15.33 2.75
C GLN A 156 16.01 15.79 3.45
N HIS A 157 15.56 17.03 3.19
CA HIS A 157 14.32 17.56 3.73
C HIS A 157 13.11 16.80 3.15
N VAL A 158 13.03 16.70 1.84
CA VAL A 158 11.96 15.95 1.15
C VAL A 158 11.96 14.48 1.57
N TYR A 159 13.12 13.84 1.64
CA TYR A 159 13.25 12.45 2.13
C TYR A 159 12.64 12.29 3.52
N ARG A 160 13.01 13.15 4.48
CA ARG A 160 12.49 13.06 5.85
C ARG A 160 10.98 13.26 5.91
N GLN A 161 10.45 14.21 5.14
CA GLN A 161 9.00 14.43 5.10
C GLN A 161 8.24 13.24 4.52
N LEU A 162 8.77 12.61 3.46
CA LEU A 162 8.18 11.39 2.90
C LEU A 162 8.24 10.21 3.88
N ASP A 163 9.35 10.05 4.60
CA ASP A 163 9.49 9.02 5.65
C ASP A 163 8.53 9.27 6.81
N GLU A 164 8.37 10.53 7.25
CA GLU A 164 7.38 10.91 8.27
C GLU A 164 5.95 10.58 7.83
N LEU A 165 5.59 10.88 6.57
CA LEU A 165 4.29 10.50 6.01
C LEU A 165 4.10 8.99 5.96
N GLN A 166 5.16 8.21 5.66
CA GLN A 166 5.11 6.76 5.67
C GLN A 166 4.86 6.22 7.08
N GLN A 167 5.51 6.81 8.09
CA GLN A 167 5.27 6.47 9.50
C GLN A 167 3.86 6.88 9.95
N ASP A 168 3.34 8.00 9.46
CA ASP A 168 1.97 8.41 9.75
C ASP A 168 0.95 7.44 9.17
N ALA A 169 1.10 7.05 7.91
CA ALA A 169 0.25 6.04 7.29
C ALA A 169 0.30 4.71 8.08
N ASN A 170 1.50 4.30 8.53
CA ASN A 170 1.67 3.11 9.35
C ASN A 170 0.92 3.21 10.70
N ARG A 171 0.99 4.35 11.40
CA ARG A 171 0.23 4.56 12.65
C ARG A 171 -1.27 4.52 12.42
N GLN A 172 -1.74 5.08 11.31
CA GLN A 172 -3.15 5.06 10.95
C GLN A 172 -3.66 3.64 10.66
N VAL A 173 -2.85 2.74 10.11
CA VAL A 173 -3.22 1.32 9.93
C VAL A 173 -3.61 0.69 11.27
N ALA A 174 -2.82 0.87 12.33
CA ALA A 174 -3.13 0.33 13.65
C ALA A 174 -4.40 0.95 14.25
N ALA A 175 -4.57 2.27 14.12
CA ALA A 175 -5.75 2.97 14.59
C ALA A 175 -7.04 2.51 13.86
N LYS A 176 -6.96 2.28 12.55
CA LYS A 176 -8.11 1.77 11.77
C LYS A 176 -8.48 0.33 12.14
N VAL A 177 -7.52 -0.52 12.48
CA VAL A 177 -7.79 -1.87 13.00
C VAL A 177 -8.57 -1.80 14.32
N GLU A 178 -8.20 -0.89 15.22
CA GLU A 178 -8.95 -0.68 16.47
C GLU A 178 -10.37 -0.13 16.19
N GLU A 179 -10.50 0.82 15.27
CA GLU A 179 -11.81 1.35 14.87
C GLU A 179 -12.72 0.28 14.27
N ILE A 180 -12.20 -0.61 13.42
CA ILE A 180 -12.91 -1.78 12.88
C ILE A 180 -13.44 -2.66 14.02
N ASN A 181 -12.58 -2.99 15.00
CA ASN A 181 -12.96 -3.82 16.14
C ASN A 181 -14.07 -3.17 16.99
N ASN A 182 -14.04 -1.85 17.16
CA ASN A 182 -15.05 -1.10 17.90
C ASN A 182 -16.41 -1.10 17.17
N TYR A 183 -16.43 -0.88 15.86
CA TYR A 183 -17.65 -1.01 15.07
C TYR A 183 -18.20 -2.44 15.08
N ALA A 184 -17.32 -3.42 14.92
CA ALA A 184 -17.70 -4.83 14.94
C ALA A 184 -18.28 -5.26 16.30
N ALA A 185 -17.74 -4.77 17.41
CA ALA A 185 -18.29 -4.99 18.73
C ALA A 185 -19.68 -4.35 18.89
N SER A 186 -19.86 -3.12 18.42
CA SER A 186 -21.13 -2.42 18.45
C SER A 186 -22.21 -3.12 17.60
N ILE A 187 -21.82 -3.64 16.44
CA ILE A 187 -22.71 -4.43 15.55
C ILE A 187 -23.12 -5.73 16.25
N ARG A 188 -22.20 -6.43 16.89
CA ARG A 188 -22.50 -7.63 17.69
C ARG A 188 -23.52 -7.35 18.80
N ASP A 189 -23.31 -6.27 19.57
CA ASP A 189 -24.21 -5.89 20.65
C ASP A 189 -25.62 -5.54 20.16
N LEU A 190 -25.70 -4.90 18.98
CA LEU A 190 -26.98 -4.64 18.33
C LEU A 190 -27.64 -5.94 17.82
N ASN A 191 -26.88 -6.87 17.24
CA ASN A 191 -27.39 -8.18 16.82
C ASN A 191 -27.99 -8.93 18.03
N GLU A 192 -27.31 -8.96 19.18
CA GLU A 192 -27.82 -9.59 20.40
C GLU A 192 -29.13 -8.96 20.87
N ARG A 193 -29.22 -7.62 20.87
CA ARG A 193 -30.43 -6.90 21.25
C ARG A 193 -31.59 -7.12 20.28
N ILE A 194 -31.31 -7.17 18.98
CA ILE A 194 -32.28 -7.46 17.93
C ILE A 194 -32.83 -8.87 18.12
N MET A 195 -31.98 -9.88 18.27
CA MET A 195 -32.41 -11.26 18.53
C MET A 195 -33.30 -11.40 19.77
N LYS A 196 -32.94 -10.73 20.87
CA LYS A 196 -33.74 -10.74 22.09
C LYS A 196 -35.14 -10.11 21.91
N SER A 197 -35.22 -9.03 21.13
CA SER A 197 -36.51 -8.37 20.80
C SER A 197 -37.37 -9.24 19.89
N GLU A 198 -36.76 -9.83 18.86
CA GLU A 198 -37.45 -10.73 17.92
C GLU A 198 -37.94 -12.02 18.58
N ALA A 199 -37.21 -12.55 19.55
CA ALA A 199 -37.61 -13.76 20.32
C ALA A 199 -38.94 -13.58 21.06
N VAL A 200 -39.32 -12.36 21.41
CA VAL A 200 -40.61 -12.04 22.04
C VAL A 200 -41.68 -11.57 21.03
N GLY A 201 -41.36 -11.63 19.71
CA GLY A 201 -42.29 -11.29 18.63
C GLY A 201 -42.33 -9.79 18.26
N ASP A 202 -41.38 -9.00 18.75
CA ASP A 202 -41.25 -7.59 18.37
C ASP A 202 -40.45 -7.41 17.06
N ASN A 203 -40.60 -6.26 16.42
CA ASN A 203 -39.84 -5.89 15.18
C ASN A 203 -39.02 -4.63 15.44
N PRO A 204 -37.76 -4.76 15.91
CA PRO A 204 -36.95 -3.65 16.40
C PRO A 204 -36.29 -2.86 15.25
N ASN A 205 -37.11 -2.15 14.46
CA ASN A 205 -36.69 -1.42 13.27
C ASN A 205 -35.57 -0.40 13.55
N ASP A 206 -35.68 0.36 14.64
CA ASP A 206 -34.70 1.39 14.99
C ASP A 206 -33.32 0.80 15.39
N LEU A 207 -33.31 -0.42 15.97
CA LEU A 207 -32.04 -1.12 16.26
C LEU A 207 -31.41 -1.65 14.97
N ARG A 208 -32.25 -2.11 14.04
CA ARG A 208 -31.76 -2.54 12.72
C ARG A 208 -31.20 -1.35 11.91
N ASP A 209 -31.83 -0.16 12.00
CA ASP A 209 -31.33 1.05 11.33
C ASP A 209 -29.96 1.45 11.92
N LYS A 210 -29.79 1.47 13.22
CA LYS A 210 -28.49 1.73 13.88
C LYS A 210 -27.42 0.74 13.48
N ARG A 211 -27.76 -0.55 13.40
CA ARG A 211 -26.81 -1.59 12.96
C ARG A 211 -26.38 -1.37 11.52
N ASP A 212 -27.34 -1.12 10.63
CA ASP A 212 -27.09 -0.92 9.20
C ASP A 212 -26.21 0.34 8.98
N ALA A 213 -26.45 1.41 9.73
CA ALA A 213 -25.59 2.61 9.72
C ALA A 213 -24.13 2.30 10.17
N LEU A 214 -23.95 1.45 11.20
CA LEU A 214 -22.60 1.03 11.60
C LEU A 214 -21.93 0.14 10.55
N ILE A 215 -22.68 -0.72 9.87
CA ILE A 215 -22.18 -1.53 8.75
C ILE A 215 -21.74 -0.62 7.60
N GLU A 216 -22.50 0.41 7.28
CA GLU A 216 -22.10 1.39 6.26
C GLU A 216 -20.83 2.17 6.64
N LYS A 217 -20.68 2.57 7.90
CA LYS A 217 -19.43 3.20 8.40
C LYS A 217 -18.25 2.23 8.33
N LEU A 218 -18.45 0.99 8.75
CA LEU A 218 -17.43 -0.06 8.68
C LEU A 218 -17.00 -0.34 7.23
N SER A 219 -17.94 -0.32 6.29
CA SER A 219 -17.65 -0.55 4.87
C SER A 219 -16.73 0.52 4.25
N THR A 220 -16.75 1.74 4.77
CA THR A 220 -15.82 2.78 4.33
C THR A 220 -14.38 2.46 4.76
N ILE A 221 -14.20 1.79 5.91
CA ILE A 221 -12.88 1.54 6.50
C ILE A 221 -12.24 0.27 5.93
N VAL A 222 -13.03 -0.79 5.72
CA VAL A 222 -12.50 -2.09 5.27
C VAL A 222 -13.49 -2.78 4.33
N ASN A 223 -12.98 -3.60 3.42
CA ASN A 223 -13.76 -4.36 2.44
C ASN A 223 -14.63 -5.41 3.11
N ILE A 224 -15.84 -5.04 3.48
CA ILE A 224 -16.83 -5.97 4.01
C ILE A 224 -17.84 -6.41 2.96
N SER A 225 -18.43 -7.56 3.20
CA SER A 225 -19.68 -8.01 2.59
C SER A 225 -20.66 -8.44 3.67
N VAL A 226 -21.95 -8.26 3.38
CA VAL A 226 -23.02 -8.56 4.34
C VAL A 226 -23.79 -9.76 3.83
N GLY A 227 -23.98 -10.76 4.68
CA GLY A 227 -24.82 -11.92 4.43
C GLY A 227 -25.95 -12.01 5.46
N ARG A 228 -26.95 -12.82 5.16
CA ARG A 228 -28.02 -13.18 6.09
C ARG A 228 -28.07 -14.69 6.22
N SER A 229 -28.20 -15.17 7.46
CA SER A 229 -28.45 -16.59 7.69
C SER A 229 -29.91 -16.94 7.42
N ASP A 230 -30.24 -18.25 7.39
CA ASP A 230 -31.61 -18.74 7.26
C ASP A 230 -32.55 -18.26 8.38
N LYS A 231 -31.98 -17.76 9.48
CA LYS A 231 -32.70 -17.19 10.64
C LYS A 231 -32.78 -15.64 10.59
N ASP A 232 -32.51 -15.03 9.43
CA ASP A 232 -32.44 -13.57 9.22
C ASP A 232 -31.36 -12.86 10.06
N GLU A 233 -30.38 -13.62 10.56
CA GLU A 233 -29.23 -13.11 11.31
C GLU A 233 -28.25 -12.44 10.36
N THR A 234 -27.85 -11.22 10.65
CA THR A 234 -26.88 -10.49 9.83
C THR A 234 -25.47 -10.94 10.15
N ILE A 235 -24.73 -11.31 9.10
CA ILE A 235 -23.33 -11.73 9.17
C ILE A 235 -22.50 -10.72 8.38
N VAL A 236 -21.40 -10.24 8.97
CA VAL A 236 -20.43 -9.35 8.33
C VAL A 236 -19.16 -10.13 8.05
N TYR A 237 -18.73 -10.15 6.80
CA TYR A 237 -17.52 -10.84 6.34
C TYR A 237 -16.43 -9.85 5.94
N ILE A 238 -15.18 -10.25 6.13
CA ILE A 238 -14.01 -9.68 5.45
C ILE A 238 -13.39 -10.81 4.61
N GLY A 239 -13.46 -10.67 3.27
CA GLY A 239 -13.06 -11.77 2.38
C GLY A 239 -13.94 -13.01 2.57
N SER A 240 -13.34 -14.13 2.98
CA SER A 240 -14.03 -15.40 3.22
C SER A 240 -14.34 -15.66 4.70
N GLU A 241 -13.88 -14.84 5.62
CA GLU A 241 -14.04 -15.05 7.05
C GLU A 241 -15.05 -14.07 7.66
N ASN A 242 -15.80 -14.53 8.64
CA ASN A 242 -16.79 -13.71 9.34
C ASN A 242 -16.12 -12.85 10.43
N LEU A 243 -16.30 -11.55 10.34
CA LEU A 243 -15.93 -10.60 11.38
C LEU A 243 -16.96 -10.63 12.55
N VAL A 244 -18.25 -10.60 12.18
CA VAL A 244 -19.37 -10.66 13.15
C VAL A 244 -20.40 -11.65 12.63
N GLN A 245 -20.81 -12.59 13.51
CA GLN A 245 -21.93 -13.50 13.26
C GLN A 245 -22.75 -13.63 14.55
N GLY A 246 -23.95 -13.06 14.55
CA GLY A 246 -24.79 -13.02 15.74
C GLY A 246 -24.09 -12.39 16.92
N GLU A 247 -23.87 -13.17 17.97
CA GLU A 247 -23.15 -12.78 19.19
C GLU A 247 -21.63 -13.03 19.10
N VAL A 248 -21.15 -13.68 18.02
CA VAL A 248 -19.73 -14.02 17.86
C VAL A 248 -18.99 -12.89 17.16
N LEU A 249 -17.87 -12.47 17.72
CA LEU A 249 -16.95 -11.48 17.16
C LEU A 249 -15.58 -12.09 16.97
N HIS A 250 -15.05 -12.03 15.75
CA HIS A 250 -13.65 -12.31 15.45
C HIS A 250 -12.91 -10.99 15.28
N LYS A 251 -11.97 -10.72 16.19
CA LYS A 251 -11.21 -9.48 16.19
C LYS A 251 -10.05 -9.54 15.22
N LEU A 252 -9.72 -8.39 14.67
CA LEU A 252 -8.48 -8.13 13.95
C LEU A 252 -7.39 -7.67 14.93
N GLU A 253 -6.14 -7.91 14.58
CA GLU A 253 -4.97 -7.47 15.30
C GLU A 253 -3.99 -6.79 14.34
N ALA A 254 -3.49 -5.62 14.72
CA ALA A 254 -2.36 -5.00 14.08
C ALA A 254 -1.08 -5.53 14.74
N TYR A 255 -0.23 -6.21 13.97
CA TYR A 255 1.03 -6.77 14.46
C TYR A 255 2.21 -6.15 13.73
N LEU A 256 3.37 -6.07 14.39
CA LEU A 256 4.60 -5.62 13.74
C LEU A 256 5.10 -6.72 12.81
N ASN A 257 5.20 -6.41 11.52
CA ASN A 257 5.71 -7.34 10.52
C ASN A 257 7.22 -7.12 10.32
N PRO A 258 8.10 -8.03 10.78
CA PRO A 258 9.55 -7.88 10.62
C PRO A 258 9.99 -7.87 9.16
N GLU A 259 9.26 -8.57 8.28
CA GLU A 259 9.55 -8.67 6.86
C GLU A 259 9.23 -7.37 6.10
N ASN A 260 8.40 -6.49 6.68
CA ASN A 260 8.08 -5.17 6.11
C ASN A 260 8.56 -4.03 7.02
N LYS A 261 9.87 -3.93 7.25
CA LYS A 261 10.51 -2.88 8.07
C LYS A 261 9.92 -2.71 9.49
N GLY A 262 9.20 -3.70 10.01
CA GLY A 262 8.46 -3.58 11.28
C GLY A 262 7.18 -2.74 11.16
N PHE A 263 6.66 -2.49 9.97
CA PHE A 263 5.37 -1.85 9.79
C PHE A 263 4.23 -2.76 10.22
N PHE A 264 3.09 -2.16 10.58
CA PHE A 264 1.93 -2.92 11.01
C PHE A 264 1.32 -3.71 9.84
N GLY A 265 1.27 -5.04 10.01
CA GLY A 265 0.41 -5.94 9.24
C GLY A 265 -0.92 -6.13 9.94
N VAL A 266 -1.90 -6.69 9.25
CA VAL A 266 -3.24 -6.98 9.80
C VAL A 266 -3.52 -8.47 9.72
N ARG A 267 -3.88 -9.07 10.85
CA ARG A 267 -4.19 -10.50 10.97
C ARG A 267 -5.43 -10.73 11.83
N TRP A 268 -6.00 -11.91 11.74
CA TRP A 268 -7.03 -12.36 12.67
C TRP A 268 -6.41 -12.66 14.03
N ALA A 269 -6.90 -12.05 15.09
CA ALA A 269 -6.31 -12.17 16.43
C ALA A 269 -6.27 -13.61 16.98
N LYS A 270 -7.20 -14.49 16.56
CA LYS A 270 -7.31 -15.86 17.08
C LYS A 270 -6.52 -16.88 16.24
N SER A 271 -6.61 -16.80 14.92
CA SER A 271 -5.97 -17.75 13.99
C SER A 271 -4.58 -17.32 13.55
N GLU A 272 -4.22 -16.05 13.82
CA GLU A 272 -3.00 -15.40 13.31
C GLU A 272 -2.88 -15.39 11.79
N ALA A 273 -3.93 -15.79 11.07
CA ALA A 273 -3.97 -15.78 9.62
C ALA A 273 -4.02 -14.34 9.07
N PRO A 274 -3.32 -14.04 7.98
CA PRO A 274 -3.35 -12.72 7.35
C PRO A 274 -4.76 -12.39 6.83
N VAL A 275 -5.16 -11.13 6.97
CA VAL A 275 -6.45 -10.65 6.46
C VAL A 275 -6.29 -10.12 5.05
N LYS A 276 -7.14 -10.57 4.13
CA LYS A 276 -7.14 -10.07 2.75
C LYS A 276 -7.89 -8.73 2.68
N ILE A 277 -7.14 -7.64 2.71
CA ILE A 277 -7.65 -6.27 2.61
C ILE A 277 -7.46 -5.78 1.18
N THR A 278 -8.56 -5.48 0.49
CA THR A 278 -8.55 -5.10 -0.94
C THR A 278 -9.16 -3.74 -1.22
N HIS A 279 -10.04 -3.25 -0.36
CA HIS A 279 -10.73 -1.97 -0.49
C HIS A 279 -10.95 -1.35 0.89
N GLY A 280 -11.55 -0.16 0.93
CA GLY A 280 -11.71 0.64 2.15
C GLY A 280 -10.49 1.50 2.45
N GLU A 281 -10.62 2.39 3.42
CA GLU A 281 -9.54 3.30 3.86
C GLU A 281 -8.27 2.52 4.25
N LEU A 282 -8.43 1.36 4.90
CA LEU A 282 -7.31 0.54 5.36
C LEU A 282 -6.47 0.00 4.18
N ALA A 283 -7.11 -0.42 3.08
CA ALA A 283 -6.40 -0.83 1.86
C ALA A 283 -5.65 0.36 1.23
N GLY A 284 -6.30 1.52 1.19
CA GLY A 284 -5.68 2.75 0.70
C GLY A 284 -4.43 3.13 1.50
N LEU A 285 -4.51 3.09 2.83
CA LEU A 285 -3.39 3.37 3.73
C LEU A 285 -2.21 2.39 3.53
N ILE A 286 -2.50 1.09 3.42
CA ILE A 286 -1.48 0.06 3.18
C ILE A 286 -0.80 0.31 1.84
N GLU A 287 -1.56 0.56 0.77
CA GLU A 287 -0.98 0.82 -0.56
C GLU A 287 -0.19 2.14 -0.60
N VAL A 288 -0.67 3.19 0.05
CA VAL A 288 0.07 4.45 0.18
C VAL A 288 1.41 4.21 0.87
N ARG A 289 1.40 3.53 2.01
CA ARG A 289 2.59 3.24 2.80
C ARG A 289 3.59 2.35 2.05
N ASP A 290 3.10 1.23 1.49
CA ASP A 290 3.94 0.14 1.00
C ASP A 290 4.35 0.31 -0.47
N LYS A 291 3.60 1.11 -1.23
CA LYS A 291 3.88 1.35 -2.65
C LYS A 291 4.15 2.82 -2.94
N ILE A 292 3.16 3.70 -2.79
CA ILE A 292 3.26 5.08 -3.27
C ILE A 292 4.39 5.83 -2.57
N LEU A 293 4.42 5.85 -1.23
CA LEU A 293 5.46 6.56 -0.46
C LEU A 293 6.82 5.89 -0.62
N ARG A 294 6.86 4.55 -0.65
CA ARG A 294 8.09 3.81 -0.92
C ARG A 294 8.69 4.16 -2.29
N ASP A 295 7.87 4.19 -3.33
CA ASP A 295 8.34 4.52 -4.68
C ASP A 295 8.83 5.97 -4.76
N ASN A 296 8.17 6.91 -4.08
CA ASN A 296 8.63 8.30 -3.98
C ASN A 296 9.96 8.40 -3.22
N ILE A 297 10.11 7.73 -2.08
CA ILE A 297 11.37 7.67 -1.31
C ILE A 297 12.49 7.08 -2.18
N ASN A 298 12.23 5.98 -2.86
CA ASN A 298 13.20 5.36 -3.77
C ASN A 298 13.59 6.29 -4.93
N SER A 299 12.64 7.04 -5.47
CA SER A 299 12.91 8.01 -6.55
C SER A 299 13.82 9.15 -6.08
N VAL A 300 13.58 9.68 -4.87
CA VAL A 300 14.44 10.72 -4.26
C VAL A 300 15.84 10.17 -3.98
N ASN A 301 15.95 8.95 -3.46
CA ASN A 301 17.22 8.29 -3.23
C ASN A 301 17.98 8.04 -4.53
N SER A 302 17.30 7.57 -5.58
CA SER A 302 17.87 7.35 -6.91
C SER A 302 18.42 8.65 -7.51
N LEU A 303 17.67 9.75 -7.38
CA LEU A 303 18.11 11.06 -7.82
C LEU A 303 19.39 11.49 -7.10
N ALA A 304 19.41 11.37 -5.76
CA ALA A 304 20.56 11.72 -4.94
C ALA A 304 21.82 10.93 -5.33
N VAL A 305 21.69 9.60 -5.44
CA VAL A 305 22.80 8.71 -5.80
C VAL A 305 23.33 9.04 -7.19
N ASN A 306 22.46 9.25 -8.16
CA ASN A 306 22.85 9.54 -9.54
C ASN A 306 23.59 10.87 -9.66
N ILE A 307 23.08 11.94 -9.07
CA ILE A 307 23.75 13.26 -9.10
C ILE A 307 25.09 13.20 -8.37
N MET A 308 25.15 12.54 -7.23
CA MET A 308 26.38 12.37 -6.46
C MET A 308 27.44 11.60 -7.25
N ASP A 309 27.10 10.44 -7.83
CA ASP A 309 28.05 9.60 -8.55
C ASP A 309 28.57 10.27 -9.84
N LEU A 310 27.68 10.84 -10.65
CA LEU A 310 28.04 11.56 -11.87
C LEU A 310 28.95 12.76 -11.57
N THR A 311 28.60 13.54 -10.53
CA THR A 311 29.41 14.70 -10.14
C THR A 311 30.78 14.26 -9.62
N ASN A 312 30.85 13.20 -8.82
CA ASN A 312 32.12 12.66 -8.31
C ASN A 312 33.00 12.10 -9.43
N GLU A 313 32.40 11.39 -10.42
CA GLU A 313 33.13 10.85 -11.56
C GLU A 313 33.84 11.95 -12.34
N ILE A 314 33.12 13.03 -12.69
CA ILE A 314 33.69 14.17 -13.41
C ILE A 314 34.71 14.93 -12.54
N HIS A 315 34.40 15.12 -11.25
CA HIS A 315 35.25 15.90 -10.35
C HIS A 315 36.60 15.21 -10.05
N ARG A 316 36.63 13.87 -9.99
CA ARG A 316 37.87 13.09 -9.83
C ARG A 316 38.86 13.28 -10.99
N ASP A 317 38.34 13.42 -12.19
CA ASP A 317 39.18 13.64 -13.40
C ASP A 317 39.68 15.09 -13.50
N GLY A 318 39.11 15.99 -12.71
CA GLY A 318 39.50 17.40 -12.66
C GLY A 318 40.74 17.67 -11.81
N PHE A 319 41.36 18.82 -12.01
CA PHE A 319 42.49 19.31 -11.22
C PHE A 319 42.06 20.46 -10.32
N GLY A 320 42.41 20.35 -9.04
CA GLY A 320 42.29 21.45 -8.11
C GLY A 320 43.28 22.58 -8.37
N LYS A 321 43.08 23.77 -7.82
CA LYS A 321 44.02 24.89 -7.89
C LYS A 321 45.38 24.58 -7.23
N ASN A 322 45.37 23.63 -6.31
CA ASN A 322 46.59 23.10 -5.64
C ASN A 322 47.26 21.98 -6.44
N GLY A 323 46.76 21.62 -7.62
CA GLY A 323 47.28 20.52 -8.45
C GLY A 323 46.79 19.15 -8.03
N GLU A 324 45.95 19.06 -6.96
CA GLU A 324 45.37 17.80 -6.57
C GLU A 324 44.26 17.36 -7.54
N THR A 325 44.17 16.07 -7.77
CA THR A 325 43.15 15.38 -8.56
C THR A 325 42.60 14.22 -7.74
N ASN A 326 41.60 13.51 -8.25
CA ASN A 326 41.05 12.34 -7.61
C ASN A 326 40.33 12.62 -6.29
N ILE A 327 39.65 13.76 -6.19
CA ILE A 327 38.90 14.16 -5.01
C ILE A 327 37.40 14.06 -5.32
N ASN A 328 36.64 13.39 -4.45
CA ASN A 328 35.19 13.39 -4.54
C ASN A 328 34.63 14.76 -4.15
N PHE A 329 33.65 15.24 -4.90
CA PHE A 329 32.93 16.44 -4.58
C PHE A 329 31.88 16.19 -3.46
N PHE A 330 31.11 15.11 -3.60
CA PHE A 330 30.19 14.62 -2.58
C PHE A 330 30.81 13.42 -1.85
N LYS A 331 30.40 13.20 -0.60
CA LYS A 331 30.77 11.98 0.13
C LYS A 331 30.23 10.75 -0.60
N GLU A 332 31.07 9.79 -0.87
CA GLU A 332 30.69 8.55 -1.54
C GLU A 332 29.84 7.67 -0.63
N ILE A 333 28.85 6.96 -1.24
CA ILE A 333 28.07 5.96 -0.52
C ILE A 333 28.97 4.76 -0.23
N MET A 334 29.03 4.35 1.02
CA MET A 334 29.75 3.14 1.41
C MET A 334 29.02 1.91 0.90
N VAL A 335 29.76 0.86 0.52
CA VAL A 335 29.16 -0.42 0.09
C VAL A 335 28.25 -0.98 1.18
N SER A 336 28.65 -0.85 2.45
CA SER A 336 27.82 -1.24 3.61
C SER A 336 26.44 -0.62 3.66
N ASP A 337 26.29 0.59 3.13
CA ASP A 337 25.00 1.31 3.16
C ASP A 337 24.02 0.81 2.08
N ASN A 338 24.48 -0.06 1.18
CA ASN A 338 23.72 -0.58 0.04
C ASN A 338 23.30 -2.04 0.18
N VAL A 339 23.56 -2.68 1.32
CA VAL A 339 23.36 -4.13 1.50
C VAL A 339 22.31 -4.43 2.56
N GLU A 340 21.93 -5.71 2.67
CA GLU A 340 20.95 -6.28 3.59
C GLU A 340 19.47 -6.00 3.27
N GLY A 341 18.89 -6.85 2.40
CA GLY A 341 17.45 -6.88 2.18
C GLY A 341 16.85 -5.50 1.88
N ASN A 342 17.56 -4.71 1.08
CA ASN A 342 17.18 -3.34 0.75
C ASN A 342 16.40 -3.23 -0.56
N HIS A 343 16.09 -4.35 -1.20
CA HIS A 343 15.37 -4.41 -2.46
C HIS A 343 14.17 -5.36 -2.39
N ASP A 344 13.02 -4.84 -2.75
CA ASP A 344 11.77 -5.58 -2.89
C ASP A 344 11.64 -6.02 -4.35
N LEU A 345 11.89 -7.30 -4.61
CA LEU A 345 11.97 -7.86 -5.96
C LEU A 345 10.61 -7.90 -6.65
N ASN A 346 9.58 -8.30 -5.93
CA ASN A 346 8.24 -8.56 -6.43
C ASN A 346 7.24 -7.44 -6.11
N ASN A 347 7.68 -6.37 -5.47
CA ASN A 347 6.87 -5.23 -5.02
C ASN A 347 5.73 -5.61 -4.06
N ASP A 348 5.92 -6.63 -3.24
CA ASP A 348 4.92 -7.05 -2.24
C ASP A 348 5.03 -6.30 -0.90
N GLY A 349 6.00 -5.42 -0.77
CA GLY A 349 6.25 -4.65 0.43
C GLY A 349 7.31 -5.25 1.36
N VAL A 350 7.87 -6.39 1.00
CA VAL A 350 8.91 -7.09 1.75
C VAL A 350 10.25 -6.97 1.01
N TYR A 351 11.35 -6.81 1.74
CA TYR A 351 12.67 -6.84 1.13
C TYR A 351 13.17 -8.27 0.99
N ASP A 352 13.19 -8.77 -0.26
CA ASP A 352 13.54 -10.15 -0.58
C ASP A 352 15.02 -10.36 -0.77
N VAL A 353 15.73 -9.35 -1.27
CA VAL A 353 17.09 -9.45 -1.77
C VAL A 353 17.96 -8.28 -1.32
N SER A 354 19.25 -8.53 -1.20
CA SER A 354 20.28 -7.49 -1.06
C SER A 354 20.78 -7.05 -2.42
N ALA A 355 21.01 -5.75 -2.58
CA ALA A 355 21.52 -5.16 -3.81
C ALA A 355 22.54 -4.07 -3.51
N VAL A 356 23.46 -3.84 -4.42
CA VAL A 356 24.49 -2.80 -4.31
C VAL A 356 24.44 -1.88 -5.52
N PHE A 357 24.69 -0.59 -5.30
CA PHE A 357 24.75 0.38 -6.39
C PHE A 357 26.10 0.32 -7.12
N LYS A 358 27.18 0.22 -6.39
CA LYS A 358 28.55 0.26 -6.92
C LYS A 358 29.48 -0.66 -6.12
N VAL A 359 30.37 -1.32 -6.82
CA VAL A 359 31.42 -2.14 -6.23
C VAL A 359 32.69 -1.98 -7.06
N ALA A 360 33.85 -1.87 -6.39
CA ALA A 360 35.17 -1.76 -7.01
C ALA A 360 36.08 -2.91 -6.54
N GLY A 361 36.95 -3.34 -7.43
CA GLY A 361 37.94 -4.34 -7.12
C GLY A 361 39.06 -3.80 -6.19
N ALA A 362 39.66 -4.69 -5.43
CA ALA A 362 40.81 -4.38 -4.61
C ALA A 362 42.15 -4.44 -5.38
N ASN A 363 42.17 -5.20 -6.50
CA ASN A 363 43.37 -5.42 -7.29
C ASN A 363 43.50 -4.38 -8.41
N LYS A 364 44.73 -3.86 -8.56
CA LYS A 364 45.06 -3.07 -9.73
C LYS A 364 45.17 -3.98 -10.96
N VAL A 365 44.53 -3.60 -12.03
CA VAL A 365 44.52 -4.35 -13.27
C VAL A 365 45.13 -3.55 -14.42
N ASP A 366 45.88 -4.22 -15.29
CA ASP A 366 46.25 -3.64 -16.57
C ASP A 366 45.12 -3.89 -17.57
N ALA A 367 44.33 -2.86 -17.78
CA ALA A 367 43.13 -2.97 -18.61
C ALA A 367 43.39 -3.31 -20.07
N SER A 368 44.63 -3.09 -20.55
CA SER A 368 45.04 -3.37 -21.93
C SER A 368 45.68 -4.74 -22.12
N ALA A 369 46.11 -5.38 -21.05
CA ALA A 369 46.72 -6.71 -21.11
C ALA A 369 45.66 -7.80 -21.35
N ALA A 370 46.06 -8.89 -22.02
CA ALA A 370 45.22 -10.07 -22.16
C ALA A 370 44.94 -10.69 -20.77
N ILE A 371 43.68 -11.01 -20.48
CA ILE A 371 43.25 -11.49 -19.17
C ILE A 371 43.71 -12.90 -18.84
N GLY A 372 44.10 -13.68 -19.87
CA GLY A 372 44.69 -15.03 -19.68
C GLY A 372 43.74 -16.10 -19.19
N ILE A 373 42.49 -15.77 -18.99
CA ILE A 373 41.41 -16.68 -18.48
C ILE A 373 40.20 -16.66 -19.41
N THR A 374 39.46 -17.76 -19.40
CA THR A 374 38.25 -17.90 -20.22
C THR A 374 37.06 -18.18 -19.30
N GLY A 375 35.94 -17.56 -19.57
CA GLY A 375 34.75 -17.78 -18.77
C GLY A 375 33.51 -17.11 -19.32
N THR A 376 32.46 -17.14 -18.53
CA THR A 376 31.18 -16.49 -18.81
C THR A 376 30.74 -15.73 -17.57
N LEU A 377 30.39 -14.48 -17.76
CA LEU A 377 29.69 -13.66 -16.78
C LEU A 377 28.19 -13.80 -17.01
N THR A 378 27.45 -14.11 -15.98
CA THR A 378 25.99 -14.15 -16.02
C THR A 378 25.46 -13.07 -15.09
N PHE A 379 24.71 -12.14 -15.64
CA PHE A 379 24.03 -11.08 -14.91
C PHE A 379 22.54 -11.38 -14.86
N VAL A 380 21.93 -11.21 -13.70
CA VAL A 380 20.48 -11.29 -13.54
C VAL A 380 19.91 -9.88 -13.65
N SER A 381 18.97 -9.68 -14.57
CA SER A 381 18.27 -8.41 -14.72
C SER A 381 17.55 -8.00 -13.44
N ASN A 382 17.43 -6.69 -13.20
CA ASN A 382 16.61 -6.14 -12.13
C ASN A 382 15.11 -6.41 -12.36
N ASP A 383 14.75 -6.69 -13.61
CA ASP A 383 13.42 -7.08 -14.02
C ASP A 383 13.40 -8.60 -14.22
N GLU A 384 12.60 -9.34 -13.45
CA GLU A 384 12.47 -10.81 -13.59
C GLU A 384 12.03 -11.24 -15.02
N ILE A 385 11.46 -10.30 -15.78
CA ILE A 385 10.95 -10.54 -17.13
C ILE A 385 12.09 -10.71 -18.15
N GLU A 386 13.24 -10.08 -17.94
CA GLU A 386 14.35 -10.12 -18.91
C GLU A 386 15.30 -11.33 -18.75
N GLY A 387 15.20 -12.05 -17.62
CA GLY A 387 15.99 -13.26 -17.38
C GLY A 387 17.48 -13.00 -17.14
N GLU A 388 18.30 -14.02 -17.40
CA GLU A 388 19.75 -14.00 -17.25
C GLU A 388 20.44 -13.58 -18.57
N ILE A 389 21.42 -12.68 -18.46
CA ILE A 389 22.24 -12.23 -19.58
C ILE A 389 23.64 -12.80 -19.41
N GLN A 390 24.11 -13.51 -20.43
CA GLN A 390 25.42 -14.16 -20.44
C GLN A 390 26.39 -13.46 -21.37
N ILE A 391 27.59 -13.18 -20.86
CA ILE A 391 28.68 -12.54 -21.59
C ILE A 391 29.90 -13.45 -21.52
N SER A 392 30.29 -14.02 -22.66
CA SER A 392 31.49 -14.86 -22.74
C SER A 392 32.74 -14.01 -22.96
N TYR A 393 33.83 -14.37 -22.31
CA TYR A 393 35.13 -13.78 -22.50
C TYR A 393 36.20 -14.87 -22.71
N ALA A 394 37.22 -14.55 -23.50
CA ALA A 394 38.31 -15.43 -23.88
C ALA A 394 39.63 -14.99 -23.24
N ALA A 395 40.59 -15.88 -23.11
CA ALA A 395 41.91 -15.60 -22.54
C ALA A 395 42.67 -14.51 -23.34
N THR A 396 42.33 -14.28 -24.59
CA THR A 396 42.90 -13.24 -25.47
C THR A 396 42.26 -11.87 -25.29
N ASP A 397 41.07 -11.81 -24.67
CA ASP A 397 40.39 -10.53 -24.43
C ASP A 397 41.17 -9.73 -23.40
N SER A 398 41.15 -8.42 -23.52
CA SER A 398 41.58 -7.48 -22.49
C SER A 398 40.42 -7.15 -21.55
N ILE A 399 40.70 -6.54 -20.40
CA ILE A 399 39.65 -6.04 -19.48
C ILE A 399 38.80 -4.98 -20.23
N TYR A 400 39.38 -4.15 -21.10
CA TYR A 400 38.61 -3.23 -21.93
C TYR A 400 37.61 -3.93 -22.85
N ASP A 401 37.99 -5.08 -23.42
CA ASP A 401 37.09 -5.85 -24.27
C ASP A 401 35.92 -6.41 -23.45
N VAL A 402 36.19 -6.92 -22.25
CA VAL A 402 35.12 -7.42 -21.33
C VAL A 402 34.22 -6.28 -20.87
N MET A 403 34.81 -5.15 -20.47
CA MET A 403 34.02 -3.95 -20.11
C MET A 403 33.14 -3.49 -21.25
N LYS A 404 33.64 -3.48 -22.48
CA LYS A 404 32.85 -3.13 -23.64
C LYS A 404 31.69 -4.09 -23.85
N LYS A 405 31.91 -5.39 -23.72
CA LYS A 405 30.84 -6.41 -23.81
C LYS A 405 29.77 -6.22 -22.73
N ILE A 406 30.18 -5.87 -21.50
CA ILE A 406 29.24 -5.56 -20.42
C ILE A 406 28.43 -4.31 -20.74
N ASN A 407 29.08 -3.24 -21.14
CA ASN A 407 28.44 -1.95 -21.38
C ASN A 407 27.53 -1.96 -22.62
N ASP A 408 27.93 -2.71 -23.67
CA ASP A 408 27.12 -2.89 -24.88
C ASP A 408 25.88 -3.78 -24.64
N GLY A 409 25.88 -4.57 -23.57
CA GLY A 409 24.75 -5.44 -23.20
C GLY A 409 23.51 -4.70 -22.68
N HIS A 410 23.64 -3.46 -22.24
CA HIS A 410 22.54 -2.58 -21.77
C HIS A 410 21.60 -3.18 -20.70
N PHE A 411 22.09 -4.06 -19.86
CA PHE A 411 21.30 -4.78 -18.83
C PHE A 411 21.36 -4.14 -17.43
N GLY A 412 21.59 -2.87 -17.35
CA GLY A 412 21.51 -2.14 -16.10
C GLY A 412 22.80 -2.13 -15.27
N VAL A 413 23.92 -2.64 -15.80
CA VAL A 413 25.25 -2.60 -15.16
C VAL A 413 26.26 -2.03 -16.13
N ASN A 414 27.10 -1.10 -15.66
CA ASN A 414 28.25 -0.56 -16.38
C ASN A 414 29.53 -0.97 -15.68
N ALA A 415 30.49 -1.43 -16.47
CA ALA A 415 31.86 -1.69 -16.02
C ALA A 415 32.78 -0.54 -16.42
N TYR A 416 33.70 -0.14 -15.55
CA TYR A 416 34.71 0.90 -15.83
C TYR A 416 35.98 0.63 -15.01
N ILE A 417 37.07 1.28 -15.40
CA ILE A 417 38.29 1.32 -14.59
C ILE A 417 38.29 2.61 -13.79
N ASP A 418 38.47 2.51 -12.50
CA ASP A 418 38.62 3.67 -11.64
C ASP A 418 40.03 4.31 -11.79
N HIS A 419 40.20 5.49 -11.20
CA HIS A 419 41.47 6.24 -11.25
C HIS A 419 42.63 5.53 -10.52
N ASN A 420 42.38 4.53 -9.69
CA ASN A 420 43.40 3.68 -9.05
C ASN A 420 43.75 2.44 -9.88
N SER A 421 43.20 2.34 -11.08
CA SER A 421 43.32 1.18 -11.98
C SER A 421 42.61 -0.09 -11.46
N HIS A 422 41.53 0.08 -10.70
CA HIS A 422 40.70 -1.03 -10.30
C HIS A 422 39.51 -1.20 -11.25
N LEU A 423 39.17 -2.43 -11.57
CA LEU A 423 37.91 -2.71 -12.27
C LEU A 423 36.75 -2.49 -11.30
N ALA A 424 35.77 -1.72 -11.73
CA ALA A 424 34.57 -1.42 -10.96
C ALA A 424 33.31 -1.68 -11.79
N LEU A 425 32.24 -2.03 -11.08
CA LEU A 425 30.90 -2.17 -11.62
C LEU A 425 29.98 -1.16 -10.93
N LYS A 426 29.12 -0.52 -11.71
CA LYS A 426 28.04 0.31 -11.17
C LYS A 426 26.73 0.00 -11.88
N ALA A 427 25.63 0.14 -11.16
CA ALA A 427 24.32 0.10 -11.78
C ALA A 427 24.14 1.31 -12.69
N THR A 428 23.51 1.12 -13.84
CA THR A 428 23.21 2.23 -14.74
C THR A 428 22.18 3.15 -14.12
N THR A 429 22.31 4.43 -14.39
CA THR A 429 21.34 5.44 -14.05
C THR A 429 20.02 5.13 -14.75
N ALA A 430 18.94 5.00 -14.02
CA ALA A 430 17.62 4.77 -14.58
C ALA A 430 17.25 5.91 -15.53
N LYS A 431 16.97 5.59 -16.78
CA LYS A 431 16.45 6.54 -17.77
C LYS A 431 14.94 6.68 -17.72
N ASP A 432 14.26 5.65 -17.18
CA ASP A 432 12.82 5.58 -17.00
C ASP A 432 12.50 5.42 -15.51
N SER A 433 11.54 6.18 -15.02
CA SER A 433 11.08 6.17 -13.61
C SER A 433 10.53 4.81 -13.15
N ASP A 434 10.15 3.96 -14.10
CA ASP A 434 9.54 2.66 -13.83
C ASP A 434 10.56 1.53 -13.64
N LYS A 435 11.83 1.77 -14.00
CA LYS A 435 12.90 0.77 -13.88
C LYS A 435 13.85 1.15 -12.75
N LYS A 436 13.82 0.37 -11.67
CA LYS A 436 14.71 0.49 -10.49
C LYS A 436 16.13 -0.04 -10.82
N ASN A 437 16.76 0.45 -11.88
CA ASN A 437 17.97 -0.12 -12.49
C ASN A 437 19.28 0.33 -11.85
N PHE A 438 19.27 0.93 -10.67
CA PHE A 438 20.50 1.38 -10.00
C PHE A 438 21.07 0.36 -9.00
N MET A 439 20.73 -0.93 -9.16
CA MET A 439 21.14 -2.01 -8.26
C MET A 439 21.74 -3.17 -9.02
N ILE A 440 22.86 -3.70 -8.49
CA ILE A 440 23.48 -4.94 -8.95
C ILE A 440 23.04 -6.04 -7.98
N ARG A 441 22.35 -7.07 -8.49
CA ARG A 441 21.75 -8.11 -7.63
C ARG A 441 22.52 -9.41 -7.62
N HIS A 442 22.80 -9.95 -8.78
CA HIS A 442 23.42 -11.27 -8.91
C HIS A 442 24.37 -11.31 -10.11
N ILE A 443 25.55 -11.83 -9.89
CA ILE A 443 26.54 -12.06 -10.94
C ILE A 443 27.14 -13.44 -10.71
N GLU A 444 27.25 -14.24 -11.78
CA GLU A 444 28.04 -15.46 -11.82
C GLU A 444 29.24 -15.25 -12.74
N ASP A 445 30.39 -15.75 -12.32
CA ASP A 445 31.66 -15.62 -13.03
C ASP A 445 32.39 -16.93 -13.05
N SER A 446 32.18 -17.70 -14.11
CA SER A 446 32.75 -19.06 -14.23
C SER A 446 34.27 -19.08 -14.34
N GLY A 447 34.88 -18.00 -14.83
CA GLY A 447 36.33 -17.88 -15.00
C GLY A 447 37.04 -17.12 -13.87
N GLN A 448 36.29 -16.65 -12.85
CA GLN A 448 36.82 -15.90 -11.71
C GLN A 448 37.54 -14.58 -12.07
N LEU A 449 37.10 -13.90 -13.14
CA LEU A 449 37.64 -12.61 -13.53
C LEU A 449 37.42 -11.55 -12.42
N PHE A 450 36.21 -11.48 -11.89
CA PHE A 450 35.86 -10.51 -10.87
C PHE A 450 36.40 -10.90 -9.49
N VAL A 451 36.23 -12.14 -9.08
CA VAL A 451 36.65 -12.62 -7.75
C VAL A 451 38.17 -12.77 -7.69
N GLY A 452 38.78 -13.41 -8.68
CA GLY A 452 40.19 -13.72 -8.68
C GLY A 452 41.06 -12.58 -9.21
N LEU A 453 40.89 -12.16 -10.44
CA LEU A 453 41.78 -11.19 -11.10
C LEU A 453 41.53 -9.76 -10.61
N ALA A 454 40.29 -9.34 -10.57
CA ALA A 454 39.92 -7.97 -10.18
C ALA A 454 39.78 -7.78 -8.66
N GLY A 455 39.47 -8.83 -7.92
CA GLY A 455 39.24 -8.75 -6.47
C GLY A 455 38.00 -7.95 -6.11
N ILE A 456 36.94 -8.03 -6.94
CA ILE A 456 35.73 -7.24 -6.71
C ILE A 456 34.95 -7.76 -5.50
N LEU A 457 34.80 -9.08 -5.39
CA LEU A 457 33.97 -9.72 -4.37
C LEU A 457 34.58 -11.02 -3.89
N LYS A 458 34.24 -11.40 -2.66
CA LYS A 458 34.50 -12.75 -2.16
C LYS A 458 33.53 -13.74 -2.79
N GLN A 459 34.03 -14.93 -3.09
CA GLN A 459 33.19 -16.02 -3.59
C GLN A 459 32.19 -16.45 -2.51
N THR A 460 30.90 -16.53 -2.85
CA THR A 460 29.82 -16.86 -1.91
C THR A 460 29.04 -18.12 -2.29
N GLY A 461 29.25 -18.68 -3.49
CA GLY A 461 28.54 -19.83 -4.01
C GLY A 461 29.45 -20.88 -4.61
N ALA A 462 29.02 -21.52 -5.69
CA ALA A 462 29.85 -22.38 -6.50
C ALA A 462 31.08 -21.63 -7.02
N ALA A 463 32.12 -22.35 -7.44
CA ALA A 463 33.36 -21.70 -7.93
C ALA A 463 33.06 -20.63 -8.97
N GLY A 464 33.53 -19.41 -8.77
CA GLY A 464 33.31 -18.27 -9.65
C GLY A 464 31.95 -17.61 -9.58
N SER A 465 31.09 -17.97 -8.63
CA SER A 465 29.79 -17.31 -8.46
C SER A 465 29.65 -16.57 -7.15
N PHE A 466 28.86 -15.52 -7.16
CA PHE A 466 28.40 -14.81 -5.98
C PHE A 466 26.96 -14.33 -6.21
N ASP A 467 26.19 -14.32 -5.11
CA ASP A 467 24.75 -14.04 -5.18
C ASP A 467 24.37 -13.03 -4.10
N TYR A 468 24.15 -11.80 -4.50
CA TYR A 468 23.76 -10.72 -3.59
C TYR A 468 22.38 -10.97 -2.97
N ARG A 469 21.49 -11.68 -3.63
CA ARG A 469 20.14 -12.00 -3.13
C ARG A 469 20.14 -12.81 -1.84
N ARG A 470 21.24 -13.51 -1.56
CA ARG A 470 21.38 -14.41 -0.40
C ARG A 470 22.38 -13.93 0.62
N ILE A 471 22.94 -12.74 0.45
CA ILE A 471 23.98 -12.24 1.34
C ILE A 471 23.35 -11.33 2.37
N ASN A 472 23.36 -11.79 3.61
CA ASN A 472 23.02 -11.00 4.80
C ASN A 472 24.26 -10.56 5.56
N ASP A 473 25.44 -10.83 5.05
CA ASP A 473 26.73 -10.53 5.68
C ASP A 473 27.54 -9.62 4.76
N ILE A 474 27.66 -8.36 5.13
CA ILE A 474 28.37 -7.32 4.40
C ILE A 474 29.82 -7.70 4.14
N ALA A 475 30.47 -8.41 5.08
CA ALA A 475 31.85 -8.84 4.92
C ALA A 475 32.08 -9.74 3.69
N LYS A 476 31.05 -10.40 3.18
CA LYS A 476 31.12 -11.21 1.96
C LYS A 476 31.10 -10.39 0.67
N LEU A 477 30.68 -9.14 0.74
CA LEU A 477 30.61 -8.20 -0.38
C LEU A 477 31.82 -7.30 -0.48
N LEU A 478 32.62 -7.20 0.57
CA LEU A 478 33.84 -6.39 0.55
C LEU A 478 34.96 -7.16 -0.15
N PRO A 479 35.79 -6.47 -0.94
CA PRO A 479 37.01 -7.06 -1.48
C PRO A 479 37.93 -7.48 -0.34
N ASP A 480 38.80 -8.48 -0.61
CA ASP A 480 39.80 -8.96 0.34
C ASP A 480 40.85 -7.92 0.67
#